data_411bf8d06e918126177dd9ae446db01a
#
_entry.id   411bf8d06e918126177dd9ae446db01a
#
_cell.length_a   1.000
_cell.length_b   1.000
_cell.length_c   1.000
_cell.angle_alpha   90.00
_cell.angle_beta   90.00
_cell.angle_gamma   90.00
#
_symmetry.space_group_name_H-M   'P 1'
#
loop_
_entity.id
_entity.type
_entity.pdbx_description
1 polymer ?
#
loop_
_entity_poly.entity_id
_entity_poly.type
_entity_poly.pdbx_seq_one_letter_code
_entity_poly.pdbx_strand_id
1 'polypeptide(L)'
;EHELPVVVGSEGEVGIDISKLRDKSGAITLDDGYGNTGSCKSAITFIDGDKGILRYRGYPIEELEQARFTEVAFLLIYGHLPNAKELAAWREKLTRHSLIHEDMKKFFEGFSPNAHPMAILSAMVASFSTYYSEADDVDLNIVRLLAKAKTVAAFSYKKSIGQPFMYPINELSYTENFLHMMFAVPAEPFVVSPTLDKALNHLLILNADHEQNCATTT
;
A
#
# COMPACT_ATOMS: atom_id res chain seq x y z
N GLU A 1 13.18 28.11 32.28
CA GLU A 1 13.12 26.61 32.22
C GLU A 1 11.68 26.19 31.95
N HIS A 2 11.49 25.22 31.04
CA HIS A 2 10.19 24.65 30.72
C HIS A 2 10.27 23.14 30.81
N GLU A 3 9.33 22.52 31.49
CA GLU A 3 9.18 21.08 31.53
C GLU A 3 8.33 20.62 30.37
N LEU A 4 8.86 19.65 29.60
CA LEU A 4 8.18 19.01 28.47
C LEU A 4 8.01 17.53 28.74
N PRO A 5 6.88 16.91 28.35
CA PRO A 5 6.66 15.49 28.51
C PRO A 5 7.66 14.67 27.69
N VAL A 6 8.04 13.52 28.21
CA VAL A 6 8.86 12.54 27.52
C VAL A 6 8.01 11.35 27.13
N VAL A 7 8.19 10.88 25.91
CA VAL A 7 7.54 9.70 25.36
C VAL A 7 8.61 8.65 25.15
N VAL A 8 8.41 7.45 25.66
CA VAL A 8 9.30 6.31 25.45
C VAL A 8 8.61 5.31 24.53
N GLY A 9 9.27 4.96 23.43
CA GLY A 9 8.83 3.94 22.51
C GLY A 9 9.01 2.53 23.07
N SER A 10 8.35 1.53 22.47
CA SER A 10 8.43 0.13 22.89
C SER A 10 9.84 -0.48 22.73
N GLU A 11 10.63 0.06 21.83
CA GLU A 11 12.02 -0.34 21.58
C GLU A 11 13.05 0.53 22.35
N GLY A 12 12.57 1.40 23.26
CA GLY A 12 13.41 2.21 24.14
C GLY A 12 13.81 3.57 23.58
N GLU A 13 13.36 3.97 22.41
CA GLU A 13 13.57 5.31 21.88
C GLU A 13 12.85 6.36 22.73
N VAL A 14 13.51 7.50 22.95
CA VAL A 14 13.03 8.56 23.82
C VAL A 14 12.77 9.81 23.00
N GLY A 15 11.51 10.23 22.92
CA GLY A 15 11.09 11.47 22.28
C GLY A 15 10.65 12.53 23.30
N ILE A 16 10.94 13.80 23.03
CA ILE A 16 10.42 14.94 23.79
C ILE A 16 9.18 15.44 23.11
N ASP A 17 8.04 15.44 23.80
CA ASP A 17 6.80 16.01 23.27
C ASP A 17 6.85 17.52 23.30
N ILE A 18 7.02 18.13 22.15
CA ILE A 18 7.12 19.58 21.96
C ILE A 18 5.78 20.25 21.60
N SER A 19 4.65 19.54 21.61
CA SER A 19 3.35 20.04 21.20
C SER A 19 2.94 21.36 21.90
N LYS A 20 3.36 21.56 23.15
CA LYS A 20 3.08 22.76 23.94
C LYS A 20 4.27 23.71 24.10
N LEU A 21 5.36 23.49 23.40
CA LEU A 21 6.55 24.33 23.51
C LEU A 21 6.25 25.78 23.15
N ARG A 22 5.59 26.01 22.01
CA ARG A 22 5.26 27.34 21.50
C ARG A 22 4.34 28.08 22.45
N ASP A 23 3.31 27.44 22.97
CA ASP A 23 2.35 28.09 23.89
C ASP A 23 3.01 28.51 25.21
N LYS A 24 3.97 27.70 25.71
CA LYS A 24 4.66 27.94 26.98
C LYS A 24 5.81 28.94 26.86
N SER A 25 6.50 29.02 25.74
CA SER A 25 7.77 29.75 25.61
C SER A 25 7.82 30.74 24.46
N GLY A 26 6.89 30.66 23.49
CA GLY A 26 6.95 31.38 22.23
C GLY A 26 7.98 30.83 21.24
N ALA A 27 8.79 29.85 21.65
CA ALA A 27 9.81 29.22 20.80
C ALA A 27 9.24 28.10 19.95
N ILE A 28 9.91 27.84 18.82
CA ILE A 28 9.69 26.66 17.98
C ILE A 28 11.00 25.87 17.88
N THR A 29 10.92 24.62 17.47
CA THR A 29 12.10 23.83 17.09
C THR A 29 12.48 24.13 15.63
N LEU A 30 13.76 24.10 15.34
CA LEU A 30 14.29 24.15 13.97
C LEU A 30 15.08 22.87 13.74
N ASP A 31 14.64 22.07 12.77
CA ASP A 31 15.27 20.82 12.40
C ASP A 31 15.08 20.64 10.89
N ASP A 32 16.11 21.03 10.11
CA ASP A 32 16.08 20.97 8.66
C ASP A 32 16.00 19.52 8.18
N GLY A 33 14.91 19.17 7.48
CA GLY A 33 14.69 17.85 6.92
C GLY A 33 14.29 16.78 7.93
N TYR A 34 13.86 17.18 9.12
CA TYR A 34 13.40 16.25 10.18
C TYR A 34 14.46 15.22 10.60
N GLY A 35 15.74 15.59 10.55
CA GLY A 35 16.86 14.68 10.86
C GLY A 35 16.90 14.20 12.33
N ASN A 36 16.27 14.95 13.24
CA ASN A 36 16.21 14.63 14.67
C ASN A 36 14.81 14.86 15.27
N THR A 37 13.78 14.73 14.45
CA THR A 37 12.39 14.95 14.87
C THR A 37 11.53 13.73 14.57
N GLY A 38 10.96 13.14 15.60
CA GLY A 38 9.89 12.13 15.44
C GLY A 38 8.59 12.81 15.01
N SER A 39 8.10 12.52 13.81
CA SER A 39 6.90 13.16 13.25
C SER A 39 5.59 12.63 13.85
N CYS A 40 5.57 11.38 14.28
CA CYS A 40 4.38 10.73 14.87
C CYS A 40 4.74 9.53 15.74
N LYS A 41 3.76 9.04 16.49
CA LYS A 41 3.79 7.71 17.11
C LYS A 41 3.11 6.74 16.16
N SER A 42 3.75 5.63 15.85
CA SER A 42 3.18 4.54 15.07
C SER A 42 3.28 3.21 15.82
N ALA A 43 2.25 2.38 15.69
CA ALA A 43 2.27 0.98 16.14
C ALA A 43 2.24 0.02 14.94
N ILE A 44 2.54 0.51 13.73
CA ILE A 44 2.42 -0.26 12.50
C ILE A 44 3.75 -0.93 12.15
N THR A 45 4.80 -0.14 11.99
CA THR A 45 6.10 -0.62 11.52
C THR A 45 7.22 -0.16 12.45
N PHE A 46 8.18 -1.06 12.68
CA PHE A 46 9.45 -0.73 13.28
C PHE A 46 10.58 -1.12 12.32
N ILE A 47 11.48 -0.19 12.06
CA ILE A 47 12.67 -0.37 11.22
C ILE A 47 13.90 0.06 12.00
N ASP A 48 14.92 -0.82 12.04
CA ASP A 48 16.28 -0.51 12.46
C ASP A 48 17.20 -0.91 11.30
N GLY A 49 17.55 0.06 10.46
CA GLY A 49 18.37 -0.17 9.27
C GLY A 49 19.80 -0.60 9.58
N ASP A 50 20.35 -0.16 10.73
CA ASP A 50 21.70 -0.51 11.16
C ASP A 50 21.80 -1.98 11.58
N LYS A 51 20.74 -2.49 12.20
CA LYS A 51 20.64 -3.90 12.63
C LYS A 51 19.93 -4.80 11.61
N GLY A 52 19.37 -4.22 10.53
CA GLY A 52 18.60 -4.97 9.55
C GLY A 52 17.30 -5.57 10.10
N ILE A 53 16.64 -4.86 11.02
CA ILE A 53 15.40 -5.32 11.66
C ILE A 53 14.21 -4.61 11.01
N LEU A 54 13.22 -5.40 10.57
CA LEU A 54 11.90 -4.93 10.13
C LEU A 54 10.82 -5.71 10.87
N ARG A 55 9.84 -5.01 11.45
CA ARG A 55 8.67 -5.62 12.10
C ARG A 55 7.40 -4.92 11.68
N TYR A 56 6.37 -5.70 11.42
CA TYR A 56 5.00 -5.21 11.16
C TYR A 56 4.09 -5.59 12.33
N ARG A 57 3.51 -4.60 13.02
CA ARG A 57 2.66 -4.81 14.20
C ARG A 57 3.32 -5.70 15.26
N GLY A 58 4.65 -5.63 15.37
CA GLY A 58 5.46 -6.44 16.30
C GLY A 58 5.93 -7.79 15.75
N TYR A 59 5.38 -8.27 14.63
CA TYR A 59 5.84 -9.49 13.98
C TYR A 59 7.12 -9.24 13.20
N PRO A 60 8.23 -9.99 13.47
CA PRO A 60 9.42 -9.96 12.63
C PRO A 60 9.09 -10.31 11.19
N ILE A 61 9.75 -9.64 10.23
CA ILE A 61 9.46 -9.85 8.81
C ILE A 61 9.70 -11.30 8.37
N GLU A 62 10.65 -11.99 9.01
CA GLU A 62 10.99 -13.38 8.75
C GLU A 62 9.82 -14.34 9.07
N GLU A 63 9.00 -14.01 10.06
CA GLU A 63 7.81 -14.79 10.42
C GLU A 63 6.69 -14.61 9.40
N LEU A 64 6.71 -13.52 8.64
CA LEU A 64 5.73 -13.20 7.60
C LEU A 64 6.12 -13.74 6.22
N GLU A 65 7.29 -14.37 6.06
CA GLU A 65 7.77 -14.91 4.77
C GLU A 65 6.81 -15.92 4.14
N GLN A 66 6.13 -16.73 4.96
CA GLN A 66 5.18 -17.74 4.47
C GLN A 66 3.76 -17.20 4.27
N ALA A 67 3.50 -15.98 4.70
CA ALA A 67 2.20 -15.33 4.55
C ALA A 67 1.97 -14.89 3.09
N ARG A 68 0.72 -14.71 2.73
CA ARG A 68 0.36 -14.00 1.50
C ARG A 68 0.31 -12.49 1.77
N PHE A 69 0.66 -11.69 0.78
CA PHE A 69 0.59 -10.23 0.87
C PHE A 69 -0.77 -9.74 1.40
N THR A 70 -1.87 -10.38 1.00
CA THR A 70 -3.20 -10.03 1.48
C THR A 70 -3.39 -10.25 2.99
N GLU A 71 -2.67 -11.19 3.59
CA GLU A 71 -2.69 -11.44 5.05
C GLU A 71 -1.88 -10.36 5.77
N VAL A 72 -0.73 -9.98 5.21
CA VAL A 72 0.09 -8.88 5.74
C VAL A 72 -0.62 -7.54 5.59
N ALA A 73 -1.29 -7.29 4.46
CA ALA A 73 -2.12 -6.10 4.28
C ALA A 73 -3.23 -6.03 5.34
N PHE A 74 -3.90 -7.15 5.63
CA PHE A 74 -4.89 -7.23 6.70
C PHE A 74 -4.27 -6.91 8.07
N LEU A 75 -3.12 -7.50 8.38
CA LEU A 75 -2.37 -7.24 9.62
C LEU A 75 -2.07 -5.75 9.79
N LEU A 76 -1.55 -5.09 8.75
CA LEU A 76 -1.20 -3.67 8.80
C LEU A 76 -2.43 -2.78 9.03
N ILE A 77 -3.55 -3.09 8.36
CA ILE A 77 -4.78 -2.31 8.41
C ILE A 77 -5.52 -2.52 9.73
N TYR A 78 -5.73 -3.78 10.13
CA TYR A 78 -6.59 -4.14 11.27
C TYR A 78 -5.82 -4.45 12.57
N GLY A 79 -4.49 -4.56 12.52
CA GLY A 79 -3.62 -4.71 13.69
C GLY A 79 -3.43 -6.13 14.20
N HIS A 80 -3.97 -7.15 13.54
CA HIS A 80 -3.78 -8.56 13.85
C HIS A 80 -3.81 -9.44 12.60
N LEU A 81 -3.21 -10.61 12.66
CA LEU A 81 -3.30 -11.59 11.58
C LEU A 81 -4.73 -12.14 11.46
N PRO A 82 -5.27 -12.28 10.24
CA PRO A 82 -6.62 -12.76 10.05
C PRO A 82 -6.76 -14.23 10.45
N ASN A 83 -7.83 -14.57 11.17
CA ASN A 83 -8.24 -15.95 11.29
C ASN A 83 -8.82 -16.47 9.96
N ALA A 84 -9.08 -17.78 9.85
CA ALA A 84 -9.53 -18.41 8.60
C ALA A 84 -10.81 -17.79 8.03
N LYS A 85 -11.76 -17.38 8.88
CA LYS A 85 -13.03 -16.76 8.46
C LYS A 85 -12.81 -15.33 7.97
N GLU A 86 -12.01 -14.56 8.69
CA GLU A 86 -11.63 -13.18 8.30
C GLU A 86 -10.86 -13.18 6.97
N LEU A 87 -9.90 -14.10 6.84
CA LEU A 87 -9.12 -14.23 5.62
C LEU A 87 -9.98 -14.57 4.40
N ALA A 88 -10.91 -15.50 4.56
CA ALA A 88 -11.84 -15.87 3.48
C ALA A 88 -12.70 -14.68 3.07
N ALA A 89 -13.30 -13.97 4.04
CA ALA A 89 -14.11 -12.79 3.77
C ALA A 89 -13.29 -11.64 3.15
N TRP A 90 -12.07 -11.44 3.62
CA TRP A 90 -11.14 -10.43 3.10
C TRP A 90 -10.76 -10.71 1.64
N ARG A 91 -10.36 -11.94 1.34
CA ARG A 91 -10.03 -12.37 -0.03
C ARG A 91 -11.22 -12.22 -0.97
N GLU A 92 -12.41 -12.64 -0.54
CA GLU A 92 -13.65 -12.46 -1.32
C GLU A 92 -13.91 -10.99 -1.63
N LYS A 93 -13.80 -10.09 -0.64
CA LYS A 93 -13.96 -8.65 -0.84
C LYS A 93 -12.95 -8.12 -1.88
N LEU A 94 -11.66 -8.45 -1.75
CA LEU A 94 -10.62 -8.01 -2.70
C LEU A 94 -10.89 -8.52 -4.11
N THR A 95 -11.29 -9.79 -4.25
CA THR A 95 -11.60 -10.40 -5.55
C THR A 95 -12.76 -9.68 -6.22
N ARG A 96 -13.88 -9.48 -5.51
CA ARG A 96 -15.08 -8.83 -6.05
C ARG A 96 -14.89 -7.36 -6.40
N HIS A 97 -13.90 -6.69 -5.84
CA HIS A 97 -13.62 -5.29 -6.12
C HIS A 97 -12.44 -5.06 -7.09
N SER A 98 -11.89 -6.12 -7.70
CA SER A 98 -10.73 -6.01 -8.59
C SER A 98 -11.02 -5.30 -9.92
N LEU A 99 -12.25 -5.39 -10.44
CA LEU A 99 -12.64 -4.67 -11.67
C LEU A 99 -12.75 -3.17 -11.43
N ILE A 100 -12.28 -2.38 -12.39
CA ILE A 100 -12.57 -0.95 -12.48
C ILE A 100 -13.81 -0.72 -13.35
N HIS A 101 -14.44 0.46 -13.22
CA HIS A 101 -15.55 0.82 -14.10
C HIS A 101 -15.07 0.89 -15.56
N GLU A 102 -15.85 0.35 -16.49
CA GLU A 102 -15.44 0.27 -17.91
C GLU A 102 -15.13 1.64 -18.52
N ASP A 103 -15.87 2.68 -18.15
CA ASP A 103 -15.62 4.03 -18.65
C ASP A 103 -14.27 4.59 -18.19
N MET A 104 -13.69 4.08 -17.12
CA MET A 104 -12.34 4.49 -16.67
C MET A 104 -11.27 4.11 -17.70
N LYS A 105 -11.51 3.13 -18.57
CA LYS A 105 -10.58 2.80 -19.65
C LYS A 105 -10.37 3.95 -20.63
N LYS A 106 -11.37 4.82 -20.80
CA LYS A 106 -11.26 6.03 -21.64
C LYS A 106 -10.19 7.01 -21.16
N PHE A 107 -9.92 7.06 -19.84
CA PHE A 107 -8.82 7.88 -19.32
C PHE A 107 -7.46 7.39 -19.80
N PHE A 108 -7.27 6.06 -19.91
CA PHE A 108 -6.02 5.52 -20.45
C PHE A 108 -5.79 5.93 -21.91
N GLU A 109 -6.83 6.11 -22.69
CA GLU A 109 -6.73 6.54 -24.10
C GLU A 109 -6.17 7.96 -24.22
N GLY A 110 -6.45 8.84 -23.22
CA GLY A 110 -5.97 10.22 -23.20
C GLY A 110 -4.50 10.38 -22.80
N PHE A 111 -3.85 9.35 -22.26
CA PHE A 111 -2.44 9.42 -21.91
C PHE A 111 -1.53 9.23 -23.13
N SER A 112 -0.42 9.99 -23.14
CA SER A 112 0.63 9.82 -24.14
C SER A 112 1.17 8.39 -24.15
N PRO A 113 1.48 7.82 -25.33
CA PRO A 113 2.16 6.51 -25.42
C PRO A 113 3.48 6.44 -24.64
N ASN A 114 4.14 7.58 -24.46
CA ASN A 114 5.42 7.68 -23.73
C ASN A 114 5.24 8.08 -22.27
N ALA A 115 3.99 8.13 -21.74
CA ALA A 115 3.76 8.47 -20.34
C ALA A 115 4.32 7.38 -19.42
N HIS A 116 5.01 7.80 -18.36
CA HIS A 116 5.53 6.87 -17.37
C HIS A 116 4.36 6.14 -16.67
N PRO A 117 4.38 4.79 -16.53
CA PRO A 117 3.27 4.03 -15.93
C PRO A 117 2.86 4.51 -14.53
N MET A 118 3.82 5.01 -13.73
CA MET A 118 3.52 5.56 -12.40
C MET A 118 2.73 6.87 -12.46
N ALA A 119 2.97 7.72 -13.46
CA ALA A 119 2.19 8.94 -13.67
C ALA A 119 0.73 8.59 -14.05
N ILE A 120 0.55 7.58 -14.91
CA ILE A 120 -0.77 7.05 -15.26
C ILE A 120 -1.45 6.48 -14.00
N LEU A 121 -0.75 5.64 -13.22
CA LEU A 121 -1.27 5.07 -11.98
C LEU A 121 -1.77 6.16 -11.01
N SER A 122 -0.97 7.20 -10.79
CA SER A 122 -1.32 8.31 -9.90
C SER A 122 -2.59 9.03 -10.37
N ALA A 123 -2.68 9.37 -11.64
CA ALA A 123 -3.86 10.03 -12.22
C ALA A 123 -5.12 9.14 -12.14
N MET A 124 -4.96 7.84 -12.40
CA MET A 124 -6.07 6.89 -12.34
C MET A 124 -6.57 6.65 -10.93
N VAL A 125 -5.67 6.58 -9.93
CA VAL A 125 -6.07 6.49 -8.51
C VAL A 125 -6.83 7.75 -8.08
N ALA A 126 -6.36 8.94 -8.47
CA ALA A 126 -7.08 10.19 -8.20
C ALA A 126 -8.49 10.19 -8.83
N SER A 127 -8.64 9.60 -10.01
CA SER A 127 -9.95 9.51 -10.69
C SER A 127 -10.96 8.59 -10.01
N PHE A 128 -10.54 7.71 -9.09
CA PHE A 128 -11.47 6.83 -8.34
C PHE A 128 -12.57 7.60 -7.62
N SER A 129 -12.26 8.80 -7.10
CA SER A 129 -13.24 9.65 -6.42
C SER A 129 -14.43 10.04 -7.29
N THR A 130 -14.28 10.02 -8.61
CA THR A 130 -15.36 10.35 -9.55
C THR A 130 -16.31 9.20 -9.87
N TYR A 131 -15.90 7.96 -9.57
CA TYR A 131 -16.67 6.74 -9.81
C TYR A 131 -17.13 6.04 -8.52
N TYR A 132 -16.44 6.29 -7.40
CA TYR A 132 -16.67 5.64 -6.11
C TYR A 132 -16.87 6.72 -5.06
N SER A 133 -18.11 7.22 -4.96
CA SER A 133 -18.47 8.41 -4.19
C SER A 133 -18.79 8.18 -2.71
N GLU A 134 -18.80 6.92 -2.24
CA GLU A 134 -19.09 6.61 -0.82
C GLU A 134 -17.86 6.92 0.05
N ALA A 135 -17.58 8.21 0.21
CA ALA A 135 -16.42 8.70 0.95
C ALA A 135 -16.44 8.32 2.44
N ASP A 136 -17.61 8.10 3.01
CA ASP A 136 -17.78 7.86 4.45
C ASP A 136 -17.53 6.38 4.84
N ASP A 137 -17.53 5.45 3.89
CA ASP A 137 -17.19 4.04 4.14
C ASP A 137 -15.68 3.81 3.95
N VAL A 138 -14.93 4.04 5.00
CA VAL A 138 -13.46 3.90 5.00
C VAL A 138 -13.04 2.46 4.68
N ASP A 139 -13.69 1.45 5.27
CA ASP A 139 -13.36 0.03 5.03
C ASP A 139 -13.58 -0.36 3.57
N LEU A 140 -14.69 0.06 2.98
CA LEU A 140 -14.96 -0.20 1.57
C LEU A 140 -13.94 0.52 0.66
N ASN A 141 -13.54 1.73 1.00
CA ASN A 141 -12.55 2.48 0.23
C ASN A 141 -11.15 1.87 0.33
N ILE A 142 -10.76 1.33 1.49
CA ILE A 142 -9.52 0.55 1.65
C ILE A 142 -9.55 -0.68 0.72
N VAL A 143 -10.65 -1.45 0.75
CA VAL A 143 -10.83 -2.62 -0.11
C VAL A 143 -10.76 -2.24 -1.60
N ARG A 144 -11.48 -1.19 -2.00
CA ARG A 144 -11.49 -0.69 -3.39
C ARG A 144 -10.11 -0.26 -3.85
N LEU A 145 -9.41 0.53 -3.04
CA LEU A 145 -8.07 1.02 -3.37
C LEU A 145 -7.10 -0.15 -3.54
N LEU A 146 -7.02 -1.04 -2.55
CA LEU A 146 -6.12 -2.18 -2.59
C LEU A 146 -6.45 -3.12 -3.77
N ALA A 147 -7.71 -3.45 -3.98
CA ALA A 147 -8.14 -4.36 -5.04
C ALA A 147 -7.92 -3.79 -6.45
N LYS A 148 -8.21 -2.49 -6.65
CA LYS A 148 -8.13 -1.85 -7.96
C LYS A 148 -6.74 -1.33 -8.33
N ALA A 149 -5.89 -1.03 -7.35
CA ALA A 149 -4.53 -0.55 -7.61
C ALA A 149 -3.74 -1.51 -8.50
N LYS A 150 -3.81 -2.82 -8.24
CA LYS A 150 -3.16 -3.83 -9.08
C LYS A 150 -3.67 -3.82 -10.52
N THR A 151 -4.99 -3.64 -10.71
CA THR A 151 -5.63 -3.60 -12.04
C THR A 151 -5.19 -2.36 -12.80
N VAL A 152 -5.23 -1.20 -12.15
CA VAL A 152 -4.77 0.06 -12.77
C VAL A 152 -3.28 0.02 -13.08
N ALA A 153 -2.45 -0.54 -12.18
CA ALA A 153 -1.02 -0.69 -12.42
C ALA A 153 -0.73 -1.59 -13.64
N ALA A 154 -1.42 -2.73 -13.74
CA ALA A 154 -1.30 -3.62 -14.88
C ALA A 154 -1.78 -2.96 -16.18
N PHE A 155 -2.90 -2.24 -16.16
CA PHE A 155 -3.41 -1.50 -17.31
C PHE A 155 -2.47 -0.35 -17.73
N SER A 156 -1.86 0.34 -16.76
CA SER A 156 -0.85 1.37 -17.03
C SER A 156 0.36 0.80 -17.79
N TYR A 157 0.83 -0.36 -17.37
CA TYR A 157 1.89 -1.08 -18.07
C TYR A 157 1.45 -1.50 -19.48
N LYS A 158 0.28 -2.13 -19.62
CA LYS A 158 -0.26 -2.54 -20.91
C LYS A 158 -0.42 -1.36 -21.88
N LYS A 159 -0.87 -0.21 -21.39
CA LYS A 159 -0.95 1.03 -22.17
C LYS A 159 0.43 1.46 -22.67
N SER A 160 1.46 1.43 -21.80
CA SER A 160 2.81 1.88 -22.18
C SER A 160 3.48 1.02 -23.26
N ILE A 161 3.11 -0.26 -23.36
CA ILE A 161 3.64 -1.18 -24.38
C ILE A 161 2.67 -1.41 -25.56
N GLY A 162 1.53 -0.73 -25.57
CA GLY A 162 0.55 -0.82 -26.68
C GLY A 162 -0.17 -2.17 -26.77
N GLN A 163 -0.31 -2.90 -25.67
CA GLN A 163 -1.01 -4.17 -25.61
C GLN A 163 -2.45 -4.02 -25.08
N PRO A 164 -3.37 -4.96 -25.43
CA PRO A 164 -4.73 -4.95 -24.90
C PRO A 164 -4.77 -5.21 -23.40
N PHE A 165 -5.74 -4.61 -22.72
CA PHE A 165 -5.99 -4.86 -21.30
C PHE A 165 -6.50 -6.27 -21.07
N MET A 166 -5.93 -6.93 -20.04
CA MET A 166 -6.38 -8.23 -19.58
C MET A 166 -7.15 -8.06 -18.27
N TYR A 167 -8.33 -8.67 -18.19
CA TYR A 167 -9.17 -8.58 -17.00
C TYR A 167 -8.73 -9.54 -15.90
N PRO A 168 -9.03 -9.23 -14.63
CA PRO A 168 -8.75 -10.15 -13.53
C PRO A 168 -9.60 -11.43 -13.64
N ILE A 169 -9.03 -12.53 -13.14
CA ILE A 169 -9.66 -13.85 -13.04
C ILE A 169 -9.90 -14.14 -11.57
N ASN A 170 -11.15 -14.46 -11.18
CA ASN A 170 -11.51 -14.59 -9.77
C ASN A 170 -10.85 -15.78 -9.06
N GLU A 171 -10.46 -16.81 -9.79
CA GLU A 171 -9.79 -18.02 -9.30
C GLU A 171 -8.33 -17.80 -8.94
N LEU A 172 -7.71 -16.73 -9.45
CA LEU A 172 -6.32 -16.41 -9.19
C LEU A 172 -6.16 -15.64 -7.88
N SER A 173 -5.06 -15.85 -7.19
CA SER A 173 -4.65 -15.06 -6.03
C SER A 173 -4.40 -13.60 -6.42
N TYR A 174 -4.16 -12.74 -5.43
CA TYR A 174 -3.90 -11.32 -5.65
C TYR A 174 -2.68 -11.08 -6.56
N THR A 175 -1.58 -11.76 -6.28
CA THR A 175 -0.31 -11.64 -7.02
C THR A 175 -0.37 -12.34 -8.37
N GLU A 176 -0.95 -13.53 -8.44
CA GLU A 176 -1.18 -14.23 -9.71
C GLU A 176 -2.05 -13.40 -10.66
N ASN A 177 -3.09 -12.78 -10.13
CA ASN A 177 -3.97 -11.90 -10.90
C ASN A 177 -3.23 -10.67 -11.46
N PHE A 178 -2.35 -10.07 -10.65
CA PHE A 178 -1.54 -8.95 -11.14
C PHE A 178 -0.61 -9.39 -12.27
N LEU A 179 0.10 -10.53 -12.11
CA LEU A 179 0.98 -11.08 -13.14
C LEU A 179 0.20 -11.45 -14.41
N HIS A 180 -0.98 -12.06 -14.26
CA HIS A 180 -1.86 -12.33 -15.38
C HIS A 180 -2.24 -11.07 -16.14
N MET A 181 -2.75 -10.05 -15.46
CA MET A 181 -3.16 -8.80 -16.10
C MET A 181 -1.99 -8.07 -16.76
N MET A 182 -0.77 -8.17 -16.22
CA MET A 182 0.41 -7.54 -16.80
C MET A 182 0.93 -8.26 -18.04
N PHE A 183 0.98 -9.58 -18.04
CA PHE A 183 1.77 -10.33 -19.03
C PHE A 183 0.93 -11.19 -19.98
N ALA A 184 -0.29 -11.58 -19.61
CA ALA A 184 -1.16 -12.31 -20.53
C ALA A 184 -1.56 -11.47 -21.74
N VAL A 185 -1.81 -12.15 -22.85
CA VAL A 185 -2.35 -11.59 -24.09
C VAL A 185 -3.53 -12.44 -24.57
N PRO A 186 -4.51 -11.89 -25.30
CA PRO A 186 -5.66 -12.67 -25.75
C PRO A 186 -5.31 -13.78 -26.76
N ALA A 187 -4.11 -13.72 -27.35
CA ALA A 187 -3.72 -14.61 -28.45
C ALA A 187 -3.35 -16.02 -27.98
N GLU A 188 -2.97 -16.20 -26.71
CA GLU A 188 -2.50 -17.48 -26.18
C GLU A 188 -2.81 -17.62 -24.68
N PRO A 189 -2.92 -18.87 -24.17
CA PRO A 189 -3.07 -19.11 -22.75
C PRO A 189 -1.83 -18.63 -21.98
N PHE A 190 -2.03 -18.00 -20.83
CA PHE A 190 -0.97 -17.57 -19.93
C PHE A 190 -1.07 -18.31 -18.60
N VAL A 191 0.01 -18.98 -18.21
CA VAL A 191 0.12 -19.65 -16.92
C VAL A 191 1.12 -18.89 -16.07
N VAL A 192 0.67 -18.46 -14.89
CA VAL A 192 1.54 -17.74 -13.95
C VAL A 192 2.60 -18.67 -13.41
N SER A 193 3.86 -18.27 -13.49
CA SER A 193 4.97 -18.99 -12.87
C SER A 193 4.87 -18.94 -11.34
N PRO A 194 4.86 -20.09 -10.64
CA PRO A 194 4.86 -20.09 -9.17
C PRO A 194 6.06 -19.36 -8.55
N THR A 195 7.20 -19.38 -9.22
CA THR A 195 8.40 -18.65 -8.79
C THR A 195 8.19 -17.14 -8.86
N LEU A 196 7.58 -16.63 -9.94
CA LEU A 196 7.28 -15.21 -10.09
C LEU A 196 6.19 -14.77 -9.10
N ASP A 197 5.16 -15.60 -8.88
CA ASP A 197 4.13 -15.33 -7.88
C ASP A 197 4.75 -15.21 -6.48
N LYS A 198 5.59 -16.15 -6.09
CA LYS A 198 6.29 -16.12 -4.80
C LYS A 198 7.20 -14.89 -4.69
N ALA A 199 7.99 -14.60 -5.70
CA ALA A 199 8.88 -13.44 -5.71
C ALA A 199 8.11 -12.12 -5.58
N LEU A 200 7.04 -11.94 -6.34
CA LEU A 200 6.18 -10.76 -6.26
C LEU A 200 5.51 -10.65 -4.89
N ASN A 201 5.02 -11.76 -4.34
CA ASN A 201 4.43 -11.79 -3.01
C ASN A 201 5.41 -11.27 -1.95
N HIS A 202 6.66 -11.74 -1.96
CA HIS A 202 7.69 -11.28 -1.03
C HIS A 202 8.05 -9.81 -1.25
N LEU A 203 8.16 -9.36 -2.50
CA LEU A 203 8.41 -7.95 -2.80
C LEU A 203 7.29 -7.04 -2.25
N LEU A 204 6.04 -7.44 -2.40
CA LEU A 204 4.90 -6.68 -1.87
C LEU A 204 4.88 -6.69 -0.34
N ILE A 205 5.25 -7.79 0.31
CA ILE A 205 5.35 -7.86 1.77
C ILE A 205 6.46 -6.95 2.28
N LEU A 206 7.66 -7.02 1.70
CA LEU A 206 8.80 -6.20 2.11
C LEU A 206 8.59 -4.70 1.91
N ASN A 207 7.71 -4.32 0.99
CA ASN A 207 7.38 -2.93 0.67
C ASN A 207 5.94 -2.55 1.08
N ALA A 208 5.31 -3.31 1.99
CA ALA A 208 3.91 -3.11 2.32
C ALA A 208 3.64 -1.82 3.11
N ASP A 209 4.61 -1.33 3.86
CA ASP A 209 4.56 -0.06 4.57
C ASP A 209 5.85 0.74 4.36
N HIS A 210 5.69 2.03 4.08
CA HIS A 210 6.77 3.02 3.89
C HIS A 210 6.71 4.13 4.94
N GLU A 211 6.15 3.82 6.13
CA GLU A 211 5.94 4.80 7.19
C GLU A 211 5.01 5.94 6.74
N GLN A 212 5.10 7.08 7.40
CA GLN A 212 4.29 8.24 7.07
C GLN A 212 4.76 8.89 5.77
N ASN A 213 3.87 9.04 4.79
CA ASN A 213 4.25 9.66 3.52
C ASN A 213 4.46 11.18 3.66
N CYS A 214 5.16 11.75 2.69
CA CYS A 214 5.50 13.18 2.65
C CYS A 214 4.25 14.07 2.78
N ALA A 215 3.16 13.74 2.09
CA ALA A 215 1.93 14.54 2.12
C ALA A 215 1.19 14.51 3.47
N THR A 216 1.46 13.50 4.30
CA THR A 216 0.89 13.42 5.66
C THR A 216 1.77 14.13 6.68
N THR A 217 3.08 14.21 6.40
CA THR A 217 4.08 14.83 7.30
C THR A 217 4.15 16.35 7.15
N THR A 218 3.81 16.89 5.99
CA THR A 218 3.75 18.33 5.70
C THR A 218 2.38 18.92 6.03
#